data_1fd80d64f2ece194554404dda04519c0
#
_entry.id   1fd80d64f2ece194554404dda04519c0
#
_cell.length_a   1.000
_cell.length_b   1.000
_cell.length_c   1.000
_cell.angle_alpha   90.00
_cell.angle_beta   90.00
_cell.angle_gamma   90.00
#
_symmetry.space_group_name_H-M   'P 1'
#
loop_
_entity.id
_entity.type
_entity.pdbx_description
1 polymer ?
#
loop_
_entity_poly.entity_id
_entity_poly.type
_entity_poly.pdbx_seq_one_letter_code
_entity_poly.pdbx_strand_id
1 'polypeptide(L)'
;FDSAVDDFSESGPLAPLADKSVEEVTGATYGPLKAECDRIVRDVLGEAVTVVRPTYILGPGDTTDRFTYWVERIHRGGDVLGPDQEDLLVSGVDVRDLTDFVFRAVEKDIRGSFNAAGPTYSREGMLWAIRGTTSEPVRFHWATPELIEELGLSMPMMGGGRDRPVSFNNEASIAAGAIYRPIADTVVDTHAWWGEQPEERRANPRGWMSPEQEETAVARLG
;
A
#
# COMPACT_ATOMS: atom_id res chain seq x y z
N PHE A 1 -1.83 0.43 14.30
CA PHE A 1 -0.66 0.61 15.17
C PHE A 1 -0.55 2.05 15.66
N ASP A 2 0.03 2.24 16.85
CA ASP A 2 0.35 3.57 17.37
C ASP A 2 1.54 4.15 16.61
N SER A 3 1.36 5.32 16.01
CA SER A 3 2.43 6.00 15.25
C SER A 3 3.53 6.57 16.13
N ALA A 4 3.31 6.69 17.43
CA ALA A 4 4.32 7.18 18.37
C ALA A 4 5.33 6.10 18.77
N VAL A 5 5.11 4.84 18.40
CA VAL A 5 5.92 3.69 18.81
C VAL A 5 6.45 2.96 17.57
N ASP A 6 7.68 2.43 17.65
CA ASP A 6 8.34 1.72 16.55
C ASP A 6 8.09 0.21 16.52
N ASP A 7 7.12 -0.27 17.30
CA ASP A 7 6.75 -1.69 17.31
C ASP A 7 5.53 -1.92 16.41
N PHE A 8 5.79 -2.47 15.22
CA PHE A 8 4.78 -2.87 14.23
C PHE A 8 4.62 -4.39 14.17
N SER A 9 4.97 -5.10 15.23
CA SER A 9 4.60 -6.49 15.42
C SER A 9 3.12 -6.64 15.77
N GLU A 10 2.60 -7.87 15.72
CA GLU A 10 1.21 -8.15 16.07
C GLU A 10 0.88 -7.84 17.54
N SER A 11 1.89 -7.85 18.42
CA SER A 11 1.80 -7.48 19.83
C SER A 11 2.04 -5.99 20.10
N GLY A 12 2.47 -5.24 19.06
CA GLY A 12 2.73 -3.82 19.19
C GLY A 12 1.48 -3.02 19.56
N PRO A 13 1.66 -1.87 20.22
CA PRO A 13 0.55 -1.07 20.69
C PRO A 13 -0.30 -0.55 19.54
N LEU A 14 -1.61 -0.56 19.73
CA LEU A 14 -2.58 -0.01 18.79
C LEU A 14 -2.89 1.44 19.15
N ALA A 15 -3.15 2.26 18.12
CA ALA A 15 -3.51 3.66 18.31
C ALA A 15 -4.74 3.81 19.20
N PRO A 16 -4.67 4.57 20.30
CA PRO A 16 -5.81 4.75 21.18
C PRO A 16 -6.88 5.64 20.55
N LEU A 17 -8.16 5.29 20.75
CA LEU A 17 -9.28 6.16 20.43
C LEU A 17 -9.65 6.95 21.70
N ALA A 18 -9.29 8.23 21.73
CA ALA A 18 -9.49 9.09 22.91
C ALA A 18 -10.97 9.36 23.20
N ASP A 19 -11.76 9.60 22.16
CA ASP A 19 -13.21 9.79 22.24
C ASP A 19 -13.92 8.67 21.50
N LYS A 20 -14.60 7.80 22.24
CA LYS A 20 -15.31 6.63 21.69
C LYS A 20 -16.62 6.99 20.99
N SER A 21 -17.06 8.23 21.05
CA SER A 21 -18.24 8.72 20.29
C SER A 21 -17.92 9.14 18.87
N VAL A 22 -16.62 9.14 18.49
CA VAL A 22 -16.19 9.51 17.13
C VAL A 22 -16.57 8.42 16.14
N GLU A 23 -17.35 8.79 15.13
CA GLU A 23 -17.73 7.92 14.01
C GLU A 23 -17.13 8.38 12.67
N GLU A 24 -16.69 9.65 12.59
CA GLU A 24 -16.14 10.21 11.37
C GLU A 24 -14.75 9.63 11.05
N VAL A 25 -14.60 9.12 9.83
CA VAL A 25 -13.35 8.57 9.32
C VAL A 25 -12.53 9.66 8.64
N THR A 26 -11.45 10.06 9.28
CA THR A 26 -10.46 11.02 8.77
C THR A 26 -9.06 10.38 8.81
N GLY A 27 -8.04 11.06 8.29
CA GLY A 27 -6.65 10.61 8.41
C GLY A 27 -6.20 10.43 9.88
N ALA A 28 -6.72 11.24 10.79
CA ALA A 28 -6.40 11.18 12.22
C ALA A 28 -7.19 10.07 12.96
N THR A 29 -8.42 9.79 12.56
CA THR A 29 -9.31 8.85 13.27
C THR A 29 -9.30 7.44 12.70
N TYR A 30 -8.86 7.24 11.44
CA TYR A 30 -8.88 5.94 10.78
C TYR A 30 -8.14 4.85 11.58
N GLY A 31 -6.90 5.10 11.97
CA GLY A 31 -6.10 4.14 12.75
C GLY A 31 -6.72 3.81 14.10
N PRO A 32 -7.05 4.82 14.95
CA PRO A 32 -7.75 4.63 16.20
C PRO A 32 -9.08 3.87 16.08
N LEU A 33 -9.92 4.20 15.08
CA LEU A 33 -11.18 3.49 14.84
C LEU A 33 -10.97 2.02 14.45
N LYS A 34 -9.98 1.71 13.61
CA LYS A 34 -9.63 0.32 13.26
C LYS A 34 -9.12 -0.45 14.49
N ALA A 35 -8.34 0.19 15.35
CA ALA A 35 -7.87 -0.39 16.61
C ALA A 35 -9.02 -0.68 17.58
N GLU A 36 -10.00 0.23 17.66
CA GLU A 36 -11.18 0.03 18.49
C GLU A 36 -12.06 -1.12 17.96
N CYS A 37 -12.19 -1.29 16.65
CA CYS A 37 -12.85 -2.46 16.07
C CYS A 37 -12.17 -3.77 16.50
N ASP A 38 -10.82 -3.85 16.45
CA ASP A 38 -10.06 -5.01 16.90
C ASP A 38 -10.35 -5.31 18.40
N ARG A 39 -10.33 -4.27 19.25
CA ARG A 39 -10.62 -4.39 20.68
C ARG A 39 -12.04 -4.93 20.94
N ILE A 40 -13.06 -4.34 20.28
CA ILE A 40 -14.46 -4.74 20.46
C ILE A 40 -14.69 -6.20 20.05
N VAL A 41 -14.13 -6.62 18.92
CA VAL A 41 -14.25 -7.99 18.44
C VAL A 41 -13.64 -8.98 19.45
N ARG A 42 -12.49 -8.63 20.04
CA ARG A 42 -11.85 -9.46 21.08
C ARG A 42 -12.64 -9.49 22.38
N ASP A 43 -13.20 -8.36 22.79
CA ASP A 43 -14.04 -8.31 24.00
C ASP A 43 -15.28 -9.20 23.86
N VAL A 44 -15.84 -9.34 22.65
CA VAL A 44 -17.02 -10.17 22.38
C VAL A 44 -16.69 -11.64 22.19
N LEU A 45 -15.63 -11.94 21.42
CA LEU A 45 -15.31 -13.30 20.97
C LEU A 45 -14.14 -13.94 21.74
N GLY A 46 -13.44 -13.18 22.59
CA GLY A 46 -12.27 -13.66 23.32
C GLY A 46 -11.17 -14.16 22.38
N GLU A 47 -10.62 -15.31 22.70
CA GLU A 47 -9.55 -15.95 21.90
C GLU A 47 -10.07 -16.61 20.60
N ALA A 48 -11.39 -16.70 20.41
CA ALA A 48 -11.99 -17.30 19.23
C ALA A 48 -12.05 -16.33 18.03
N VAL A 49 -11.00 -15.54 17.84
CA VAL A 49 -10.94 -14.51 16.78
C VAL A 49 -9.65 -14.60 15.98
N THR A 50 -9.77 -14.31 14.69
CA THR A 50 -8.63 -14.07 13.81
C THR A 50 -8.70 -12.64 13.31
N VAL A 51 -7.68 -11.85 13.61
CA VAL A 51 -7.54 -10.47 13.12
C VAL A 51 -6.43 -10.42 12.10
N VAL A 52 -6.79 -10.12 10.86
CA VAL A 52 -5.83 -9.94 9.76
C VAL A 52 -5.65 -8.45 9.52
N ARG A 53 -4.40 -7.97 9.60
CA ARG A 53 -4.01 -6.57 9.42
C ARG A 53 -3.21 -6.42 8.13
N PRO A 54 -3.87 -6.16 6.98
CA PRO A 54 -3.15 -5.99 5.72
C PRO A 54 -2.43 -4.65 5.66
N THR A 55 -1.32 -4.62 4.93
CA THR A 55 -0.69 -3.39 4.42
C THR A 55 -1.45 -2.89 3.18
N TYR A 56 -0.84 -2.11 2.28
CA TYR A 56 -1.52 -1.76 1.03
C TYR A 56 -1.93 -3.04 0.29
N ILE A 57 -3.21 -3.15 -0.05
CA ILE A 57 -3.71 -4.27 -0.87
C ILE A 57 -3.48 -3.91 -2.33
N LEU A 58 -2.71 -4.75 -3.02
CA LEU A 58 -2.25 -4.56 -4.38
C LEU A 58 -2.89 -5.61 -5.31
N GLY A 59 -2.86 -5.35 -6.60
CA GLY A 59 -3.24 -6.37 -7.57
C GLY A 59 -4.52 -6.07 -8.34
N PRO A 60 -4.99 -7.03 -9.13
CA PRO A 60 -6.24 -6.93 -9.87
C PRO A 60 -7.42 -6.60 -8.94
N GLY A 61 -8.29 -5.67 -9.38
CA GLY A 61 -9.40 -5.21 -8.56
C GLY A 61 -9.05 -4.01 -7.65
N ASP A 62 -7.90 -3.35 -7.81
CA ASP A 62 -7.58 -2.12 -7.09
C ASP A 62 -8.62 -1.03 -7.36
N THR A 63 -9.55 -0.86 -6.42
CA THR A 63 -10.61 0.16 -6.51
C THR A 63 -10.14 1.57 -6.21
N THR A 64 -8.91 1.71 -5.71
CA THR A 64 -8.33 3.00 -5.32
C THR A 64 -7.40 3.57 -6.37
N ASP A 65 -6.98 2.77 -7.34
CA ASP A 65 -6.05 3.06 -8.42
C ASP A 65 -4.64 3.50 -7.96
N ARG A 66 -4.33 3.32 -6.67
CA ARG A 66 -3.06 3.83 -6.10
C ARG A 66 -1.84 3.03 -6.57
N PHE A 67 -1.96 1.69 -6.58
CA PHE A 67 -0.90 0.83 -7.12
C PHE A 67 -0.95 0.81 -8.64
N THR A 68 -2.16 0.73 -9.20
CA THR A 68 -2.44 0.73 -10.62
C THR A 68 -1.81 1.95 -11.32
N TYR A 69 -1.80 3.13 -10.65
CA TYR A 69 -1.11 4.32 -11.16
C TYR A 69 0.35 4.04 -11.52
N TRP A 70 1.13 3.49 -10.59
CA TRP A 70 2.55 3.24 -10.80
C TRP A 70 2.79 2.18 -11.87
N VAL A 71 1.98 1.12 -11.86
CA VAL A 71 2.05 0.08 -12.89
C VAL A 71 1.84 0.68 -14.27
N GLU A 72 0.75 1.40 -14.48
CA GLU A 72 0.39 1.96 -15.79
C GLU A 72 1.32 3.10 -16.20
N ARG A 73 1.72 3.95 -15.24
CA ARG A 73 2.63 5.06 -15.54
C ARG A 73 3.98 4.56 -16.03
N ILE A 74 4.53 3.56 -15.38
CA ILE A 74 5.84 2.99 -15.71
C ILE A 74 5.76 2.18 -17.01
N HIS A 75 4.69 1.41 -17.24
CA HIS A 75 4.50 0.67 -18.49
C HIS A 75 4.29 1.57 -19.72
N ARG A 76 3.86 2.82 -19.53
CA ARG A 76 3.80 3.81 -20.61
C ARG A 76 5.20 4.26 -21.06
N GLY A 77 6.20 4.13 -20.22
CA GLY A 77 7.57 4.55 -20.51
C GLY A 77 7.80 6.07 -20.45
N GLY A 78 8.95 6.48 -20.95
CA GLY A 78 9.37 7.89 -21.00
C GLY A 78 9.91 8.41 -19.67
N ASP A 79 9.74 9.71 -19.45
CA ASP A 79 10.19 10.39 -18.24
C ASP A 79 9.15 10.22 -17.14
N VAL A 80 9.49 9.53 -16.04
CA VAL A 80 8.59 9.18 -14.93
C VAL A 80 9.03 9.91 -13.67
N LEU A 81 8.11 10.64 -13.05
CA LEU A 81 8.37 11.31 -11.79
C LEU A 81 8.13 10.36 -10.62
N GLY A 82 9.14 10.15 -9.78
CA GLY A 82 9.07 9.44 -8.51
C GLY A 82 9.42 10.35 -7.34
N PRO A 83 9.03 10.00 -6.10
CA PRO A 83 9.44 10.76 -4.93
C PRO A 83 10.90 10.45 -4.55
N ASP A 84 11.70 11.50 -4.28
CA ASP A 84 13.04 11.39 -3.69
C ASP A 84 12.92 11.08 -2.19
N GLN A 85 12.68 9.82 -1.88
CA GLN A 85 12.45 9.31 -0.53
C GLN A 85 12.96 7.87 -0.42
N GLU A 86 14.22 7.65 -0.80
CA GLU A 86 14.84 6.32 -0.81
C GLU A 86 14.78 5.62 0.56
N ASP A 87 14.94 6.37 1.64
CA ASP A 87 14.92 5.82 3.00
C ASP A 87 13.51 5.40 3.48
N LEU A 88 12.45 5.86 2.82
CA LEU A 88 11.10 5.53 3.23
C LEU A 88 10.62 4.22 2.61
N LEU A 89 9.97 3.42 3.45
CA LEU A 89 9.52 2.09 3.07
C LEU A 89 8.05 2.07 2.66
N VAL A 90 7.73 1.15 1.77
CA VAL A 90 6.37 0.79 1.38
C VAL A 90 6.22 -0.72 1.41
N SER A 91 5.10 -1.18 1.93
CA SER A 91 4.77 -2.59 2.03
C SER A 91 3.38 -2.82 1.45
N GLY A 92 3.24 -3.84 0.63
CA GLY A 92 1.96 -4.21 0.04
C GLY A 92 1.77 -5.72 0.00
N VAL A 93 0.53 -6.16 0.03
CA VAL A 93 0.14 -7.56 -0.10
C VAL A 93 -0.73 -7.73 -1.33
N ASP A 94 -0.46 -8.72 -2.15
CA ASP A 94 -1.34 -9.07 -3.27
C ASP A 94 -2.70 -9.51 -2.74
N VAL A 95 -3.78 -9.02 -3.35
CA VAL A 95 -5.15 -9.32 -2.94
C VAL A 95 -5.44 -10.81 -2.90
N ARG A 96 -4.82 -11.59 -3.79
CA ARG A 96 -5.00 -13.05 -3.86
C ARG A 96 -4.28 -13.75 -2.71
N ASP A 97 -3.07 -13.32 -2.36
CA ASP A 97 -2.31 -13.86 -1.23
C ASP A 97 -3.02 -13.55 0.10
N LEU A 98 -3.57 -12.34 0.22
CA LEU A 98 -4.40 -11.96 1.35
C LEU A 98 -5.65 -12.85 1.45
N THR A 99 -6.33 -13.04 0.32
CA THR A 99 -7.55 -13.87 0.24
C THR A 99 -7.25 -15.32 0.58
N ASP A 100 -6.20 -15.90 0.01
CA ASP A 100 -5.76 -17.27 0.28
C ASP A 100 -5.41 -17.48 1.76
N PHE A 101 -4.76 -16.49 2.38
CA PHE A 101 -4.47 -16.54 3.82
C PHE A 101 -5.74 -16.49 4.67
N VAL A 102 -6.70 -15.63 4.34
CA VAL A 102 -8.00 -15.54 5.04
C VAL A 102 -8.77 -16.85 4.93
N PHE A 103 -8.87 -17.44 3.73
CA PHE A 103 -9.52 -18.75 3.56
C PHE A 103 -8.81 -19.85 4.36
N ARG A 104 -7.49 -19.90 4.31
CA ARG A 104 -6.68 -20.84 5.10
C ARG A 104 -6.93 -20.68 6.60
N ALA A 105 -7.01 -19.44 7.08
CA ALA A 105 -7.27 -19.16 8.49
C ALA A 105 -8.64 -19.69 8.94
N VAL A 106 -9.65 -19.56 8.10
CA VAL A 106 -11.00 -20.11 8.35
C VAL A 106 -10.99 -21.64 8.32
N GLU A 107 -10.43 -22.24 7.26
CA GLU A 107 -10.44 -23.70 7.07
C GLU A 107 -9.66 -24.46 8.15
N LYS A 108 -8.58 -23.87 8.66
CA LYS A 108 -7.70 -24.49 9.68
C LYS A 108 -7.94 -23.99 11.08
N ASP A 109 -8.97 -23.19 11.30
CA ASP A 109 -9.30 -22.59 12.60
C ASP A 109 -8.10 -21.88 13.26
N ILE A 110 -7.32 -21.14 12.43
CA ILE A 110 -6.16 -20.39 12.91
C ILE A 110 -6.65 -19.17 13.68
N ARG A 111 -6.17 -18.98 14.91
CA ARG A 111 -6.60 -17.90 15.81
C ARG A 111 -5.43 -16.95 16.10
N GLY A 112 -5.73 -15.69 16.34
CA GLY A 112 -4.74 -14.69 16.71
C GLY A 112 -4.76 -13.43 15.85
N SER A 113 -3.71 -12.62 15.98
CA SER A 113 -3.45 -11.45 15.13
C SER A 113 -2.35 -11.78 14.13
N PHE A 114 -2.52 -11.31 12.91
CA PHE A 114 -1.56 -11.54 11.83
C PHE A 114 -1.39 -10.29 10.98
N ASN A 115 -0.16 -9.81 10.86
CA ASN A 115 0.17 -8.81 9.86
C ASN A 115 0.24 -9.50 8.49
N ALA A 116 -0.74 -9.24 7.63
CA ALA A 116 -0.71 -9.66 6.24
C ALA A 116 0.07 -8.61 5.43
N ALA A 117 1.38 -8.61 5.61
CA ALA A 117 2.30 -7.71 4.95
C ALA A 117 3.16 -8.50 3.97
N GLY A 118 3.05 -8.20 2.70
CA GLY A 118 3.98 -8.73 1.68
C GLY A 118 5.38 -8.13 1.85
N PRO A 119 6.30 -8.40 0.91
CA PRO A 119 7.65 -7.86 0.96
C PRO A 119 7.68 -6.35 1.10
N THR A 120 8.59 -5.85 1.92
CA THR A 120 8.82 -4.42 2.11
C THR A 120 9.92 -3.94 1.15
N TYR A 121 9.67 -2.82 0.51
CA TYR A 121 10.60 -2.16 -0.42
C TYR A 121 10.88 -0.73 0.06
N SER A 122 12.03 -0.17 -0.31
CA SER A 122 12.11 1.30 -0.36
C SER A 122 11.12 1.80 -1.43
N ARG A 123 10.66 3.04 -1.31
CA ARG A 123 9.73 3.61 -2.30
C ARG A 123 10.33 3.57 -3.70
N GLU A 124 11.58 3.97 -3.83
CA GLU A 124 12.32 3.88 -5.07
C GLU A 124 12.48 2.41 -5.53
N GLY A 125 12.84 1.51 -4.63
CA GLY A 125 12.99 0.08 -4.92
C GLY A 125 11.72 -0.57 -5.47
N MET A 126 10.54 -0.14 -5.01
CA MET A 126 9.28 -0.61 -5.59
C MET A 126 9.11 -0.11 -7.04
N LEU A 127 9.44 1.15 -7.33
CA LEU A 127 9.36 1.68 -8.70
C LEU A 127 10.33 0.97 -9.64
N TRP A 128 11.53 0.66 -9.18
CA TRP A 128 12.49 -0.15 -9.95
C TRP A 128 12.00 -1.59 -10.14
N ALA A 129 11.33 -2.19 -9.15
CA ALA A 129 10.74 -3.52 -9.30
C ALA A 129 9.64 -3.53 -10.37
N ILE A 130 8.78 -2.49 -10.39
CA ILE A 130 7.77 -2.32 -11.44
C ILE A 130 8.45 -2.11 -12.80
N ARG A 131 9.49 -1.27 -12.87
CA ARG A 131 10.27 -1.04 -14.09
C ARG A 131 10.83 -2.34 -14.68
N GLY A 132 11.21 -3.28 -13.83
CA GLY A 132 11.73 -4.59 -14.25
C GLY A 132 10.73 -5.46 -15.02
N THR A 133 9.44 -5.11 -15.04
CA THR A 133 8.38 -5.88 -15.72
C THR A 133 8.00 -5.35 -17.12
N THR A 134 8.57 -4.24 -17.55
CA THR A 134 8.31 -3.66 -18.87
C THR A 134 9.58 -3.53 -19.71
N SER A 135 9.45 -3.64 -21.03
CA SER A 135 10.52 -3.37 -22.00
C SER A 135 10.58 -1.89 -22.41
N GLU A 136 9.59 -1.09 -22.05
CA GLU A 136 9.55 0.32 -22.42
C GLU A 136 10.73 1.09 -21.82
N PRO A 137 11.37 2.00 -22.54
CA PRO A 137 12.40 2.87 -21.98
C PRO A 137 11.82 3.77 -20.90
N VAL A 138 12.37 3.72 -19.70
CA VAL A 138 11.95 4.56 -18.56
C VAL A 138 13.16 5.32 -18.04
N ARG A 139 12.98 6.62 -17.81
CA ARG A 139 13.90 7.48 -17.08
C ARG A 139 13.19 8.04 -15.85
N PHE A 140 13.67 7.71 -14.66
CA PHE A 140 13.14 8.29 -13.44
C PHE A 140 13.72 9.68 -13.18
N HIS A 141 12.85 10.58 -12.73
CA HIS A 141 13.16 11.89 -12.16
C HIS A 141 12.66 11.90 -10.71
N TRP A 142 13.49 12.34 -9.79
CA TRP A 142 13.19 12.24 -8.36
C TRP A 142 12.80 13.60 -7.80
N ALA A 143 11.54 13.73 -7.39
CA ALA A 143 10.99 14.96 -6.82
C ALA A 143 11.21 15.01 -5.31
N THR A 144 11.81 16.09 -4.82
CA THR A 144 11.94 16.30 -3.39
C THR A 144 10.61 16.54 -2.72
N PRO A 145 10.46 16.28 -1.41
CA PRO A 145 9.22 16.56 -0.68
C PRO A 145 8.72 17.99 -0.85
N GLU A 146 9.65 18.96 -0.90
CA GLU A 146 9.33 20.38 -1.09
C GLU A 146 8.73 20.65 -2.46
N LEU A 147 9.26 20.04 -3.52
CA LEU A 147 8.73 20.17 -4.88
C LEU A 147 7.35 19.52 -5.00
N ILE A 148 7.15 18.35 -4.35
CA ILE A 148 5.86 17.65 -4.29
C ILE A 148 4.81 18.54 -3.63
N GLU A 149 5.14 19.17 -2.51
CA GLU A 149 4.26 20.07 -1.78
C GLU A 149 3.99 21.37 -2.57
N GLU A 150 5.03 22.02 -3.10
CA GLU A 150 4.93 23.26 -3.87
C GLU A 150 3.99 23.13 -5.07
N LEU A 151 4.07 22.00 -5.78
CA LEU A 151 3.27 21.75 -6.98
C LEU A 151 1.96 20.98 -6.69
N GLY A 152 1.70 20.61 -5.44
CA GLY A 152 0.51 19.84 -5.05
C GLY A 152 0.41 18.50 -5.79
N LEU A 153 1.53 17.80 -5.97
CA LEU A 153 1.57 16.57 -6.77
C LEU A 153 0.94 15.40 -6.04
N SER A 154 0.17 14.61 -6.77
CA SER A 154 -0.33 13.34 -6.26
C SER A 154 0.74 12.26 -6.44
N MET A 155 1.15 11.64 -5.32
CA MET A 155 2.07 10.50 -5.28
C MET A 155 1.35 9.32 -4.63
N PRO A 156 0.47 8.59 -5.35
CA PRO A 156 -0.33 7.52 -4.77
C PRO A 156 0.54 6.48 -4.06
N MET A 157 0.21 6.09 -2.83
CA MET A 157 0.99 5.22 -1.93
C MET A 157 2.34 5.77 -1.50
N MET A 158 2.95 6.66 -2.28
CA MET A 158 4.32 7.14 -2.08
C MET A 158 4.35 8.54 -1.44
N GLY A 159 3.27 9.31 -1.56
CA GLY A 159 3.13 10.64 -0.95
C GLY A 159 2.54 10.57 0.45
N GLY A 160 3.00 11.43 1.34
CA GLY A 160 2.50 11.50 2.70
C GLY A 160 2.95 10.34 3.59
N GLY A 161 2.43 10.28 4.78
CA GLY A 161 2.74 9.23 5.74
C GLY A 161 3.84 9.61 6.71
N ARG A 162 4.57 8.63 7.18
CA ARG A 162 5.59 8.80 8.20
C ARG A 162 6.90 9.27 7.61
N ASP A 163 7.58 10.14 8.33
CA ASP A 163 8.93 10.70 8.01
C ASP A 163 10.06 9.72 8.34
N ARG A 164 9.72 8.45 8.58
CA ARG A 164 10.67 7.40 8.95
C ARG A 164 10.30 6.06 8.31
N PRO A 165 11.29 5.19 8.10
CA PRO A 165 11.03 3.84 7.56
C PRO A 165 10.13 3.05 8.52
N VAL A 166 9.15 2.35 7.96
CA VAL A 166 8.25 1.45 8.69
C VAL A 166 8.22 0.11 7.98
N SER A 167 8.62 -0.93 8.70
CA SER A 167 8.50 -2.32 8.25
C SER A 167 7.58 -3.08 9.19
N PHE A 168 6.62 -3.81 8.63
CA PHE A 168 5.72 -4.65 9.40
C PHE A 168 6.28 -6.06 9.49
N ASN A 169 6.43 -6.59 10.70
CA ASN A 169 6.78 -7.99 10.88
C ASN A 169 5.62 -8.88 10.40
N ASN A 170 5.91 -9.83 9.53
CA ASN A 170 4.95 -10.78 8.96
C ASN A 170 5.27 -12.24 9.27
N GLU A 171 6.20 -12.50 10.19
CA GLU A 171 6.66 -13.86 10.51
C GLU A 171 5.52 -14.72 11.04
N ALA A 172 4.62 -14.15 11.84
CA ALA A 172 3.47 -14.88 12.38
C ALA A 172 2.51 -15.34 11.28
N SER A 173 2.24 -14.48 10.28
CA SER A 173 1.39 -14.87 9.13
C SER A 173 2.06 -15.93 8.26
N ILE A 174 3.37 -15.83 8.03
CA ILE A 174 4.16 -16.87 7.31
C ILE A 174 4.12 -18.18 8.08
N ALA A 175 4.39 -18.16 9.38
CA ALA A 175 4.33 -19.35 10.22
C ALA A 175 2.94 -20.01 10.24
N ALA A 176 1.88 -19.19 10.12
CA ALA A 176 0.50 -19.62 9.97
C ALA A 176 0.14 -20.09 8.54
N GLY A 177 1.08 -20.00 7.60
CA GLY A 177 0.96 -20.51 6.23
C GLY A 177 0.59 -19.46 5.19
N ALA A 178 0.75 -18.16 5.47
CA ALA A 178 0.70 -17.15 4.42
C ALA A 178 1.86 -17.34 3.43
N ILE A 179 1.57 -17.14 2.16
CA ILE A 179 2.55 -17.18 1.09
C ILE A 179 2.41 -15.87 0.32
N TYR A 180 3.53 -15.17 0.12
CA TYR A 180 3.56 -13.90 -0.57
C TYR A 180 4.30 -14.06 -1.90
N ARG A 181 3.60 -13.74 -2.99
CA ARG A 181 4.18 -13.81 -4.35
C ARG A 181 5.18 -12.70 -4.60
N PRO A 182 6.09 -12.88 -5.56
CA PRO A 182 6.95 -11.82 -6.04
C PRO A 182 6.13 -10.64 -6.57
N ILE A 183 6.57 -9.40 -6.31
CA ILE A 183 5.88 -8.18 -6.76
C ILE A 183 5.70 -8.15 -8.28
N ALA A 184 6.62 -8.72 -9.04
CA ALA A 184 6.55 -8.79 -10.49
C ALA A 184 5.27 -9.48 -10.99
N ASP A 185 4.84 -10.56 -10.33
CA ASP A 185 3.59 -11.26 -10.70
C ASP A 185 2.37 -10.38 -10.45
N THR A 186 2.37 -9.66 -9.30
CA THR A 186 1.32 -8.69 -8.98
C THR A 186 1.25 -7.56 -10.01
N VAL A 187 2.40 -7.05 -10.44
CA VAL A 187 2.51 -5.96 -11.44
C VAL A 187 1.95 -6.41 -12.78
N VAL A 188 2.42 -7.56 -13.30
CA VAL A 188 1.99 -8.09 -14.61
C VAL A 188 0.48 -8.32 -14.62
N ASP A 189 -0.06 -8.93 -13.59
CA ASP A 189 -1.49 -9.22 -13.50
C ASP A 189 -2.33 -7.94 -13.30
N THR A 190 -1.82 -6.94 -12.58
CA THR A 190 -2.49 -5.64 -12.44
C THR A 190 -2.56 -4.91 -13.78
N HIS A 191 -1.46 -4.91 -14.54
CA HIS A 191 -1.42 -4.31 -15.86
C HIS A 191 -2.40 -4.99 -16.82
N ALA A 192 -2.40 -6.33 -16.86
CA ALA A 192 -3.33 -7.09 -17.68
C ALA A 192 -4.80 -6.79 -17.30
N TRP A 193 -5.11 -6.85 -15.99
CA TRP A 193 -6.44 -6.52 -15.49
C TRP A 193 -6.90 -5.10 -15.84
N TRP A 194 -6.00 -4.11 -15.70
CA TRP A 194 -6.33 -2.73 -16.05
C TRP A 194 -6.64 -2.57 -17.53
N GLY A 195 -5.88 -3.24 -18.41
CA GLY A 195 -6.12 -3.26 -19.85
C GLY A 195 -7.51 -3.79 -20.25
N GLU A 196 -8.09 -4.69 -19.44
CA GLU A 196 -9.42 -5.25 -19.61
C GLU A 196 -10.56 -4.36 -19.10
N GLN A 197 -10.23 -3.28 -18.35
CA GLN A 197 -11.25 -2.39 -17.84
C GLN A 197 -11.92 -1.58 -18.96
N PRO A 198 -13.22 -1.23 -18.82
CA PRO A 198 -13.90 -0.38 -19.81
C PRO A 198 -13.13 0.92 -20.08
N GLU A 199 -13.17 1.39 -21.33
CA GLU A 199 -12.47 2.61 -21.74
C GLU A 199 -12.84 3.82 -20.85
N GLU A 200 -14.13 3.98 -20.55
CA GLU A 200 -14.63 5.02 -19.64
C GLU A 200 -13.94 4.96 -18.25
N ARG A 201 -13.72 3.74 -17.73
CA ARG A 201 -13.05 3.52 -16.45
C ARG A 201 -11.59 3.90 -16.52
N ARG A 202 -10.89 3.54 -17.60
CA ARG A 202 -9.48 3.84 -17.83
C ARG A 202 -9.24 5.32 -18.14
N ALA A 203 -10.21 5.98 -18.76
CA ALA A 203 -10.16 7.43 -19.02
C ALA A 203 -10.35 8.28 -17.76
N ASN A 204 -10.93 7.71 -16.68
CA ASN A 204 -11.23 8.41 -15.44
C ASN A 204 -10.59 7.71 -14.22
N PRO A 205 -9.25 7.60 -14.16
CA PRO A 205 -8.57 7.00 -13.02
C PRO A 205 -8.65 7.88 -11.78
N ARG A 206 -8.58 7.25 -10.60
CA ARG A 206 -8.75 7.95 -9.32
C ARG A 206 -7.42 8.41 -8.75
N GLY A 207 -7.31 9.72 -8.47
CA GLY A 207 -6.17 10.28 -7.74
C GLY A 207 -4.83 10.19 -8.46
N TRP A 208 -4.84 9.98 -9.79
CA TRP A 208 -3.62 10.00 -10.58
C TRP A 208 -3.10 11.43 -10.75
N MET A 209 -1.81 11.56 -10.84
CA MET A 209 -1.17 12.80 -11.28
C MET A 209 -1.47 12.99 -12.78
N SER A 210 -1.80 14.23 -13.19
CA SER A 210 -2.04 14.50 -14.60
C SER A 210 -0.72 14.54 -15.39
N PRO A 211 -0.75 14.26 -16.70
CA PRO A 211 0.43 14.39 -17.53
C PRO A 211 1.06 15.78 -17.47
N GLU A 212 0.26 16.83 -17.45
CA GLU A 212 0.72 18.22 -17.39
C GLU A 212 1.41 18.55 -16.05
N GLN A 213 0.91 18.00 -14.95
CA GLN A 213 1.56 18.14 -13.64
C GLN A 213 2.93 17.45 -13.64
N GLU A 214 3.00 16.24 -14.18
CA GLU A 214 4.24 15.48 -14.27
C GLU A 214 5.27 16.17 -15.16
N GLU A 215 4.87 16.61 -16.38
CA GLU A 215 5.73 17.35 -17.31
C GLU A 215 6.28 18.63 -16.68
N THR A 216 5.42 19.37 -15.96
CA THR A 216 5.84 20.58 -15.24
C THR A 216 6.89 20.27 -14.18
N ALA A 217 6.70 19.21 -13.41
CA ALA A 217 7.64 18.83 -12.37
C ALA A 217 8.97 18.32 -12.95
N VAL A 218 8.93 17.50 -13.99
CA VAL A 218 10.14 17.02 -14.70
C VAL A 218 10.94 18.18 -15.28
N ALA A 219 10.28 19.15 -15.90
CA ALA A 219 10.95 20.34 -16.44
C ALA A 219 11.64 21.20 -15.37
N ARG A 220 11.20 21.14 -14.12
CA ARG A 220 11.82 21.83 -12.97
C ARG A 220 13.09 21.12 -12.46
N LEU A 221 13.24 19.85 -12.75
CA LEU A 221 14.33 18.98 -12.31
C LEU A 221 15.48 18.90 -13.34
N GLY A 222 15.23 19.25 -14.56
CA GLY A 222 16.20 19.15 -15.66
C GLY A 222 16.67 20.44 -16.19
#